data_012305bfe920192806bbb17e47093f05
#
_entry.id   012305bfe920192806bbb17e47093f05
#
_cell.length_a   1.000
_cell.length_b   1.000
_cell.length_c   1.000
_cell.angle_alpha   90.00
_cell.angle_beta   90.00
_cell.angle_gamma   90.00
#
_symmetry.space_group_name_H-M   'P 1'
#
loop_
_entity.id
_entity.type
_entity.pdbx_description
1 polymer ?
#
loop_
_entity_poly.entity_id
_entity_poly.type
_entity_poly.pdbx_seq_one_letter_code
_entity_poly.pdbx_strand_id
1 'polypeptide(L)'
;MDNEAALSHLVGARISAGRAALALSLDQLATRTGVSRAMISRIERGEVHASAVVLDKICAGLGIALSNLFARAAESPLLRRADQPVWRDPQSSYLRREVAPTGTGSAVHIVEVEFPAGAEVTLGPAEHRVIEQHVWLLEGQMQITLGPTIHTLNLGDCLHMHPDRAGITFRNPGALPARYAVILTLKAS
;
A
#
# COMPACT_ATOMS: atom_id res chain seq x y z
N MET A 1 0.15 -12.26 17.73
CA MET A 1 -0.28 -13.16 16.64
C MET A 1 -1.69 -12.83 16.13
N ASP A 2 -2.61 -12.41 16.97
CA ASP A 2 -4.01 -12.16 16.53
C ASP A 2 -4.21 -10.98 15.58
N ASN A 3 -3.32 -9.96 15.62
CA ASN A 3 -3.51 -8.76 14.79
C ASN A 3 -3.13 -8.99 13.31
N GLU A 4 -2.15 -9.81 13.01
CA GLU A 4 -1.76 -10.12 11.63
C GLU A 4 -2.79 -10.98 10.90
N ALA A 5 -3.34 -11.99 11.60
CA ALA A 5 -4.42 -12.82 11.05
C ALA A 5 -5.68 -11.97 10.81
N ALA A 6 -6.07 -11.13 11.77
CA ALA A 6 -7.20 -10.22 11.62
C ALA A 6 -7.02 -9.26 10.42
N LEU A 7 -5.82 -8.77 10.20
CA LEU A 7 -5.51 -7.90 9.07
C LEU A 7 -5.58 -8.65 7.74
N SER A 8 -5.08 -9.90 7.68
CA SER A 8 -5.18 -10.72 6.47
C SER A 8 -6.63 -11.00 6.09
N HIS A 9 -7.48 -11.29 7.06
CA HIS A 9 -8.92 -11.45 6.84
C HIS A 9 -9.58 -10.15 6.36
N LEU A 10 -9.22 -9.00 6.94
CA LEU A 10 -9.73 -7.70 6.50
C LEU A 10 -9.35 -7.41 5.04
N VAL A 11 -8.09 -7.61 4.70
CA VAL A 11 -7.57 -7.42 3.33
C VAL A 11 -8.29 -8.36 2.37
N GLY A 12 -8.41 -9.65 2.71
CA GLY A 12 -9.11 -10.64 1.91
C GLY A 12 -10.56 -10.30 1.66
N ALA A 13 -11.30 -9.91 2.71
CA ALA A 13 -12.68 -9.50 2.60
C ALA A 13 -12.87 -8.29 1.66
N ARG A 14 -11.95 -7.34 1.68
CA ARG A 14 -12.00 -6.16 0.81
C ARG A 14 -11.70 -6.47 -0.65
N ILE A 15 -10.74 -7.33 -0.90
CA ILE A 15 -10.46 -7.82 -2.26
C ILE A 15 -11.68 -8.53 -2.81
N SER A 16 -12.30 -9.42 -2.02
CA SER A 16 -13.51 -10.13 -2.40
C SER A 16 -14.68 -9.18 -2.68
N ALA A 17 -14.90 -8.18 -1.82
CA ALA A 17 -15.94 -7.18 -2.00
C ALA A 17 -15.67 -6.31 -3.24
N GLY A 18 -14.43 -5.86 -3.47
CA GLY A 18 -14.04 -5.09 -4.66
C GLY A 18 -14.24 -5.89 -5.95
N ARG A 19 -13.89 -7.17 -5.95
CA ARG A 19 -14.13 -8.07 -7.09
C ARG A 19 -15.62 -8.26 -7.36
N ALA A 20 -16.41 -8.50 -6.32
CA ALA A 20 -17.85 -8.66 -6.43
C ALA A 20 -18.54 -7.39 -6.95
N ALA A 21 -18.12 -6.21 -6.49
CA ALA A 21 -18.64 -4.91 -6.96
C ALA A 21 -18.41 -4.68 -8.46
N LEU A 22 -17.36 -5.28 -9.02
CA LEU A 22 -17.05 -5.25 -10.45
C LEU A 22 -17.66 -6.46 -11.20
N ALA A 23 -18.43 -7.31 -10.52
CA ALA A 23 -19.00 -8.55 -11.06
C ALA A 23 -17.96 -9.49 -11.70
N LEU A 24 -16.70 -9.47 -11.22
CA LEU A 24 -15.62 -10.29 -11.74
C LEU A 24 -15.60 -11.68 -11.07
N SER A 25 -15.40 -12.73 -11.87
CA SER A 25 -15.01 -14.05 -11.35
C SER A 25 -13.56 -14.04 -10.89
N LEU A 26 -13.15 -15.06 -10.12
CA LEU A 26 -11.73 -15.24 -9.73
C LEU A 26 -10.83 -15.39 -10.96
N ASP A 27 -11.28 -16.06 -12.00
CA ASP A 27 -10.53 -16.25 -13.25
C ASP A 27 -10.35 -14.94 -14.02
N GLN A 28 -11.41 -14.12 -14.06
CA GLN A 28 -11.33 -12.80 -14.70
C GLN A 28 -10.38 -11.86 -13.94
N LEU A 29 -10.41 -11.86 -12.60
CA LEU A 29 -9.47 -11.08 -11.80
C LEU A 29 -8.04 -11.60 -11.98
N ALA A 30 -7.84 -12.92 -12.02
CA ALA A 30 -6.53 -13.53 -12.28
C ALA A 30 -5.94 -13.10 -13.63
N THR A 31 -6.75 -13.14 -14.70
CA THR A 31 -6.33 -12.67 -16.03
C THR A 31 -5.98 -11.19 -16.02
N ARG A 32 -6.76 -10.37 -15.31
CA ARG A 32 -6.57 -8.91 -15.25
C ARG A 32 -5.34 -8.48 -14.48
N THR A 33 -4.95 -9.25 -13.45
CA THR A 33 -3.87 -8.88 -12.52
C THR A 33 -2.57 -9.65 -12.77
N GLY A 34 -2.61 -10.75 -13.52
CA GLY A 34 -1.50 -11.68 -13.64
C GLY A 34 -1.19 -12.45 -12.34
N VAL A 35 -2.08 -12.39 -11.34
CA VAL A 35 -1.99 -13.18 -10.11
C VAL A 35 -2.82 -14.45 -10.27
N SER A 36 -2.27 -15.61 -9.91
CA SER A 36 -2.99 -16.88 -10.11
C SER A 36 -4.32 -16.92 -9.35
N ARG A 37 -5.35 -17.55 -9.94
CA ARG A 37 -6.66 -17.77 -9.34
C ARG A 37 -6.56 -18.39 -7.94
N ALA A 38 -5.68 -19.39 -7.77
CA ALA A 38 -5.48 -20.05 -6.49
C ALA A 38 -4.93 -19.08 -5.43
N MET A 39 -3.98 -18.20 -5.79
CA MET A 39 -3.42 -17.19 -4.90
C MET A 39 -4.49 -16.18 -4.49
N ILE A 40 -5.26 -15.63 -5.44
CA ILE A 40 -6.35 -14.68 -5.15
C ILE A 40 -7.36 -15.33 -4.20
N SER A 41 -7.79 -16.55 -4.47
CA SER A 41 -8.74 -17.28 -3.63
C SER A 41 -8.22 -17.48 -2.19
N ARG A 42 -6.95 -17.80 -2.01
CA ARG A 42 -6.33 -17.94 -0.68
C ARG A 42 -6.23 -16.59 0.05
N ILE A 43 -5.91 -15.52 -0.68
CA ILE A 43 -5.88 -14.17 -0.12
C ILE A 43 -7.27 -13.75 0.34
N GLU A 44 -8.32 -13.96 -0.49
CA GLU A 44 -9.71 -13.61 -0.15
C GLU A 44 -10.20 -14.33 1.11
N ARG A 45 -9.71 -15.54 1.39
CA ARG A 45 -10.02 -16.29 2.63
C ARG A 45 -9.11 -15.92 3.82
N GLY A 46 -8.14 -15.03 3.62
CA GLY A 46 -7.19 -14.65 4.68
C GLY A 46 -6.18 -15.75 5.04
N GLU A 47 -6.01 -16.77 4.20
CA GLU A 47 -5.14 -17.93 4.45
C GLU A 47 -3.66 -17.65 4.19
N VAL A 48 -3.33 -16.55 3.54
CA VAL A 48 -1.96 -16.17 3.19
C VAL A 48 -1.73 -14.68 3.36
N HIS A 49 -0.52 -14.33 3.80
CA HIS A 49 -0.01 -12.98 3.78
C HIS A 49 0.54 -12.71 2.38
N ALA A 50 -0.15 -11.87 1.61
CA ALA A 50 0.32 -11.49 0.28
C ALA A 50 1.37 -10.37 0.39
N SER A 51 2.38 -10.41 -0.49
CA SER A 51 3.37 -9.34 -0.58
C SER A 51 2.77 -8.05 -1.14
N ALA A 52 3.43 -6.92 -0.88
CA ALA A 52 3.04 -5.62 -1.42
C ALA A 52 2.86 -5.64 -2.93
N VAL A 53 3.77 -6.30 -3.63
CA VAL A 53 3.73 -6.43 -5.10
C VAL A 53 2.49 -7.20 -5.57
N VAL A 54 2.09 -8.26 -4.85
CA VAL A 54 0.88 -9.02 -5.16
C VAL A 54 -0.37 -8.21 -4.87
N LEU A 55 -0.42 -7.55 -3.70
CA LEU A 55 -1.54 -6.68 -3.33
C LEU A 55 -1.69 -5.51 -4.30
N ASP A 56 -0.58 -4.89 -4.70
CA ASP A 56 -0.57 -3.79 -5.67
C ASP A 56 -1.17 -4.23 -7.02
N LYS A 57 -0.75 -5.38 -7.56
CA LYS A 57 -1.33 -5.94 -8.79
C LYS A 57 -2.83 -6.17 -8.67
N ILE A 58 -3.29 -6.71 -7.55
CA ILE A 58 -4.72 -6.95 -7.30
C ILE A 58 -5.46 -5.61 -7.22
N CYS A 59 -4.90 -4.62 -6.50
CA CYS A 59 -5.46 -3.28 -6.39
C CYS A 59 -5.58 -2.59 -7.75
N ALA A 60 -4.56 -2.67 -8.59
CA ALA A 60 -4.58 -2.17 -9.96
C ALA A 60 -5.71 -2.81 -10.78
N GLY A 61 -5.85 -4.14 -10.69
CA GLY A 61 -6.93 -4.86 -11.35
C GLY A 61 -8.33 -4.51 -10.86
N LEU A 62 -8.47 -4.11 -9.60
CA LEU A 62 -9.73 -3.67 -8.99
C LEU A 62 -9.98 -2.16 -9.14
N GLY A 63 -8.99 -1.38 -9.58
CA GLY A 63 -9.06 0.08 -9.65
C GLY A 63 -9.16 0.75 -8.27
N ILE A 64 -8.50 0.19 -7.24
CA ILE A 64 -8.47 0.72 -5.88
C ILE A 64 -7.03 1.03 -5.45
N ALA A 65 -6.85 1.98 -4.54
CA ALA A 65 -5.54 2.23 -3.96
C ALA A 65 -5.20 1.16 -2.90
N LEU A 66 -3.92 0.84 -2.76
CA LEU A 66 -3.42 -0.12 -1.77
C LEU A 66 -3.86 0.24 -0.34
N SER A 67 -3.91 1.55 0.01
CA SER A 67 -4.41 2.06 1.29
C SER A 67 -5.85 1.64 1.59
N ASN A 68 -6.68 1.45 0.56
CA ASN A 68 -8.07 1.04 0.75
C ASN A 68 -8.17 -0.38 1.33
N LEU A 69 -7.18 -1.24 1.12
CA LEU A 69 -7.17 -2.58 1.72
C LEU A 69 -6.99 -2.55 3.24
N PHE A 70 -6.36 -1.53 3.77
CA PHE A 70 -6.03 -1.40 5.20
C PHE A 70 -6.95 -0.44 5.96
N ALA A 71 -7.81 0.32 5.25
CA ALA A 71 -8.69 1.28 5.85
C ALA A 71 -9.69 0.61 6.81
N ARG A 72 -9.94 1.16 7.98
CA ARG A 72 -11.03 0.77 8.89
C ARG A 72 -12.00 1.93 8.96
N ALA A 73 -13.32 1.64 9.03
CA ALA A 73 -14.27 2.70 9.32
C ALA A 73 -13.92 3.34 10.68
N ALA A 74 -13.67 4.65 10.68
CA ALA A 74 -13.31 5.34 11.90
C ALA A 74 -14.59 5.62 12.72
N GLU A 75 -14.60 5.12 13.93
CA GLU A 75 -15.63 5.49 14.95
C GLU A 75 -15.26 6.80 15.66
N SER A 76 -14.05 7.30 15.46
CA SER A 76 -13.48 8.49 16.09
C SER A 76 -12.57 9.25 15.13
N PRO A 77 -12.52 10.59 15.19
CA PRO A 77 -11.54 11.38 14.44
C PRO A 77 -10.10 11.21 14.98
N LEU A 78 -9.94 10.58 16.13
CA LEU A 78 -8.64 10.29 16.74
C LEU A 78 -8.31 8.80 16.59
N LEU A 79 -7.20 8.49 15.93
CA LEU A 79 -6.62 7.15 15.87
C LEU A 79 -5.31 7.14 16.66
N ARG A 80 -5.34 6.51 17.83
CA ARG A 80 -4.15 6.42 18.68
C ARG A 80 -3.11 5.48 18.09
N ARG A 81 -1.82 5.77 18.32
CA ARG A 81 -0.71 4.98 17.77
C ARG A 81 -0.84 3.47 18.07
N ALA A 82 -1.31 3.11 19.24
CA ALA A 82 -1.51 1.71 19.63
C ALA A 82 -2.59 0.98 18.79
N ASP A 83 -3.56 1.75 18.28
CA ASP A 83 -4.69 1.24 17.51
C ASP A 83 -4.48 1.34 15.99
N GLN A 84 -3.37 1.97 15.55
CA GLN A 84 -3.03 2.13 14.14
C GLN A 84 -2.74 0.75 13.52
N PRO A 85 -3.45 0.35 12.44
CA PRO A 85 -3.17 -0.90 11.76
C PRO A 85 -1.74 -0.92 11.21
N VAL A 86 -1.05 -2.02 11.46
CA VAL A 86 0.32 -2.25 10.95
C VAL A 86 0.30 -3.49 10.07
N TRP A 87 0.83 -3.36 8.88
CA TRP A 87 1.06 -4.46 7.97
C TRP A 87 2.55 -4.59 7.65
N ARG A 88 3.06 -5.83 7.63
CA ARG A 88 4.45 -6.15 7.27
C ARG A 88 4.47 -6.85 5.93
N ASP A 89 5.29 -6.36 5.01
CA ASP A 89 5.54 -7.06 3.75
C ASP A 89 6.33 -8.35 3.98
N PRO A 90 5.81 -9.52 3.58
CA PRO A 90 6.49 -10.79 3.81
C PRO A 90 7.76 -10.97 2.98
N GLN A 91 7.98 -10.20 1.92
CA GLN A 91 9.16 -10.30 1.07
C GLN A 91 10.29 -9.36 1.52
N SER A 92 10.01 -8.09 1.65
CA SER A 92 11.00 -7.07 1.97
C SER A 92 11.05 -6.73 3.46
N SER A 93 10.08 -7.22 4.24
CA SER A 93 9.92 -6.95 5.67
C SER A 93 9.64 -5.48 6.03
N TYR A 94 9.37 -4.59 5.07
CA TYR A 94 8.98 -3.24 5.42
C TYR A 94 7.65 -3.21 6.16
N LEU A 95 7.53 -2.26 7.08
CA LEU A 95 6.29 -2.03 7.82
C LEU A 95 5.53 -0.86 7.23
N ARG A 96 4.24 -1.05 7.07
CA ARG A 96 3.28 -0.02 6.69
C ARG A 96 2.28 0.18 7.83
N ARG A 97 2.16 1.41 8.33
CA ARG A 97 1.25 1.81 9.41
C ARG A 97 0.26 2.84 8.88
N GLU A 98 -1.01 2.57 9.01
CA GLU A 98 -2.07 3.55 8.71
C GLU A 98 -2.15 4.57 9.86
N VAL A 99 -1.73 5.82 9.60
CA VAL A 99 -1.65 6.88 10.61
C VAL A 99 -2.96 7.66 10.69
N ALA A 100 -3.54 8.00 9.53
CA ALA A 100 -4.80 8.73 9.50
C ALA A 100 -5.99 7.82 9.77
N PRO A 101 -6.98 8.26 10.57
CA PRO A 101 -8.25 7.55 10.68
C PRO A 101 -8.94 7.52 9.31
N THR A 102 -9.44 6.34 8.93
CA THR A 102 -10.11 6.12 7.65
C THR A 102 -11.63 6.14 7.84
N GLY A 103 -12.41 6.41 6.79
CA GLY A 103 -13.87 6.49 6.87
C GLY A 103 -14.41 7.82 7.43
N THR A 104 -13.54 8.82 7.57
CA THR A 104 -13.91 10.18 8.05
C THR A 104 -14.46 11.08 6.93
N GLY A 105 -14.52 10.60 5.71
CA GLY A 105 -14.84 11.42 4.53
C GLY A 105 -13.66 12.24 3.99
N SER A 106 -12.49 12.20 4.66
CA SER A 106 -11.27 12.84 4.14
C SER A 106 -10.76 12.12 2.90
N ALA A 107 -10.41 12.89 1.86
CA ALA A 107 -9.71 12.37 0.70
C ALA A 107 -8.21 12.12 0.96
N VAL A 108 -7.67 12.62 2.07
CA VAL A 108 -6.26 12.50 2.44
C VAL A 108 -6.03 11.25 3.27
N HIS A 109 -5.07 10.44 2.86
CA HIS A 109 -4.56 9.30 3.60
C HIS A 109 -3.11 9.55 4.01
N ILE A 110 -2.74 9.16 5.22
CA ILE A 110 -1.38 9.29 5.74
C ILE A 110 -0.92 7.91 6.20
N VAL A 111 0.21 7.49 5.69
CA VAL A 111 0.84 6.21 6.00
C VAL A 111 2.27 6.45 6.46
N GLU A 112 2.67 5.85 7.56
CA GLU A 112 4.07 5.76 7.97
C GLU A 112 4.66 4.45 7.47
N VAL A 113 5.86 4.50 6.92
CA VAL A 113 6.60 3.33 6.44
C VAL A 113 7.95 3.26 7.13
N GLU A 114 8.26 2.09 7.69
CA GLU A 114 9.60 1.73 8.16
C GLU A 114 10.20 0.78 7.13
N PHE A 115 11.30 1.19 6.49
CA PHE A 115 11.88 0.49 5.35
C PHE A 115 13.26 -0.04 5.71
N PRO A 116 13.48 -1.37 5.71
CA PRO A 116 14.74 -1.97 6.17
C PRO A 116 15.95 -1.51 5.34
N ALA A 117 17.12 -1.56 5.95
CA ALA A 117 18.38 -1.33 5.25
C ALA A 117 18.55 -2.28 4.07
N GLY A 118 18.98 -1.77 2.92
CA GLY A 118 19.20 -2.53 1.69
C GLY A 118 17.93 -3.05 0.99
N ALA A 119 16.74 -2.85 1.56
CA ALA A 119 15.50 -3.31 0.95
C ALA A 119 15.17 -2.53 -0.32
N GLU A 120 14.51 -3.24 -1.27
CA GLU A 120 14.00 -2.67 -2.51
C GLU A 120 12.61 -3.24 -2.81
N VAL A 121 11.68 -2.38 -3.22
CA VAL A 121 10.33 -2.75 -3.63
C VAL A 121 9.92 -1.94 -4.84
N THR A 122 9.48 -2.63 -5.89
CA THR A 122 8.92 -2.00 -7.09
C THR A 122 7.42 -2.24 -7.11
N LEU A 123 6.67 -1.16 -7.14
CA LEU A 123 5.22 -1.15 -7.31
C LEU A 123 4.88 -0.82 -8.76
N GLY A 124 3.80 -1.39 -9.26
CA GLY A 124 3.29 -1.11 -10.59
C GLY A 124 2.74 0.31 -10.74
N PRO A 125 2.26 0.67 -11.94
CA PRO A 125 1.61 1.96 -12.16
C PRO A 125 0.37 2.12 -11.27
N ALA A 126 0.26 3.23 -10.55
CA ALA A 126 -0.90 3.55 -9.72
C ALA A 126 -2.04 4.10 -10.60
N GLU A 127 -2.68 3.22 -11.37
CA GLU A 127 -3.79 3.63 -12.23
C GLU A 127 -5.07 3.84 -11.40
N HIS A 128 -5.73 4.99 -11.61
CA HIS A 128 -7.15 5.29 -11.45
C HIS A 128 -7.67 5.98 -10.18
N ARG A 129 -7.03 5.95 -9.00
CA ARG A 129 -7.61 6.59 -7.80
C ARG A 129 -6.70 7.52 -6.99
N VAL A 130 -5.40 7.40 -7.13
CA VAL A 130 -4.47 8.34 -6.49
C VAL A 130 -4.40 9.59 -7.35
N ILE A 131 -4.73 10.75 -6.78
CA ILE A 131 -4.63 12.04 -7.48
C ILE A 131 -3.22 12.57 -7.32
N GLU A 132 -2.71 12.55 -6.10
CA GLU A 132 -1.41 13.08 -5.73
C GLU A 132 -0.81 12.21 -4.61
N GLN A 133 0.50 12.10 -4.61
CA GLN A 133 1.24 11.40 -3.57
C GLN A 133 2.50 12.17 -3.23
N HIS A 134 2.76 12.31 -1.93
CA HIS A 134 4.00 12.84 -1.40
C HIS A 134 4.70 11.78 -0.56
N VAL A 135 6.03 11.73 -0.66
CA VAL A 135 6.89 10.95 0.24
C VAL A 135 7.76 11.92 1.00
N TRP A 136 7.58 11.99 2.31
CA TRP A 136 8.35 12.85 3.21
C TRP A 136 9.27 11.99 4.08
N LEU A 137 10.59 12.11 3.88
CA LEU A 137 11.58 11.34 4.62
C LEU A 137 11.75 11.88 6.03
N LEU A 138 11.52 11.02 7.01
CA LEU A 138 11.55 11.34 8.44
C LEU A 138 12.83 10.86 9.12
N GLU A 139 13.43 9.77 8.61
CA GLU A 139 14.70 9.19 9.14
C GLU A 139 15.42 8.42 8.04
N GLY A 140 16.75 8.41 8.10
CA GLY A 140 17.59 7.63 7.19
C GLY A 140 17.76 8.28 5.82
N GLN A 141 17.87 7.45 4.80
CA GLN A 141 18.02 7.84 3.39
C GLN A 141 17.17 6.95 2.50
N MET A 142 16.60 7.49 1.43
CA MET A 142 15.83 6.73 0.47
C MET A 142 16.20 7.11 -0.96
N GLN A 143 16.13 6.14 -1.86
CA GLN A 143 16.11 6.36 -3.30
C GLN A 143 14.73 5.98 -3.85
N ILE A 144 14.16 6.86 -4.64
CA ILE A 144 12.88 6.64 -5.31
C ILE A 144 13.09 6.82 -6.80
N THR A 145 12.84 5.75 -7.55
CA THR A 145 12.94 5.77 -9.02
C THR A 145 11.55 6.00 -9.62
N LEU A 146 11.42 7.07 -10.38
CA LEU A 146 10.23 7.45 -11.14
C LEU A 146 10.57 7.46 -12.63
N GLY A 147 10.11 6.47 -13.38
CA GLY A 147 10.48 6.31 -14.78
C GLY A 147 12.02 6.26 -14.93
N PRO A 148 12.63 7.16 -15.70
CA PRO A 148 14.08 7.17 -15.90
C PRO A 148 14.87 7.89 -14.78
N THR A 149 14.20 8.54 -13.83
CA THR A 149 14.82 9.44 -12.86
C THR A 149 14.91 8.79 -11.48
N ILE A 150 16.10 8.85 -10.88
CA ILE A 150 16.34 8.44 -9.49
C ILE A 150 16.43 9.69 -8.63
N HIS A 151 15.56 9.78 -7.64
CA HIS A 151 15.58 10.83 -6.62
C HIS A 151 16.18 10.27 -5.33
N THR A 152 17.28 10.84 -4.85
CA THR A 152 17.84 10.52 -3.54
C THR A 152 17.31 11.51 -2.52
N LEU A 153 16.62 11.00 -1.50
CA LEU A 153 16.05 11.80 -0.41
C LEU A 153 16.92 11.66 0.84
N ASN A 154 17.21 12.77 1.46
CA ASN A 154 17.81 12.89 2.78
C ASN A 154 16.77 13.32 3.81
N LEU A 155 17.12 13.24 5.09
CA LEU A 155 16.25 13.64 6.20
C LEU A 155 15.59 15.00 5.94
N GLY A 156 14.27 15.03 6.01
CA GLY A 156 13.43 16.23 5.82
C GLY A 156 13.01 16.48 4.38
N ASP A 157 13.61 15.81 3.38
CA ASP A 157 13.21 15.96 1.98
C ASP A 157 11.80 15.42 1.73
N CYS A 158 11.08 16.10 0.85
CA CYS A 158 9.74 15.71 0.42
C CYS A 158 9.70 15.62 -1.11
N LEU A 159 9.36 14.44 -1.62
CA LEU A 159 9.16 14.19 -3.04
C LEU A 159 7.66 14.17 -3.36
N HIS A 160 7.24 15.04 -4.27
CA HIS A 160 5.91 14.97 -4.87
C HIS A 160 5.93 14.02 -6.06
N MET A 161 4.95 13.14 -6.13
CA MET A 161 4.79 12.17 -7.20
C MET A 161 3.38 12.23 -7.77
N HIS A 162 3.28 12.40 -9.08
CA HIS A 162 2.03 12.12 -9.77
C HIS A 162 1.90 10.61 -10.01
N PRO A 163 0.68 10.05 -9.96
CA PRO A 163 0.45 8.68 -10.40
C PRO A 163 0.80 8.62 -11.89
N ASP A 164 1.97 8.10 -12.18
CA ASP A 164 2.47 7.94 -13.53
C ASP A 164 2.17 6.52 -14.04
N ARG A 165 2.18 6.36 -15.36
CA ARG A 165 2.07 5.06 -16.03
C ARG A 165 3.31 4.20 -15.85
N ALA A 166 4.40 4.76 -15.34
CA ALA A 166 5.61 4.04 -14.95
C ALA A 166 5.48 3.50 -13.52
N GLY A 167 6.04 2.33 -13.26
CA GLY A 167 6.18 1.81 -11.91
C GLY A 167 7.10 2.67 -11.05
N ILE A 168 6.99 2.53 -9.74
CA ILE A 168 7.80 3.24 -8.75
C ILE A 168 8.66 2.23 -8.02
N THR A 169 9.98 2.47 -7.96
CA THR A 169 10.90 1.66 -7.14
C THR A 169 11.34 2.46 -5.92
N PHE A 170 11.12 1.89 -4.75
CA PHE A 170 11.59 2.36 -3.46
C PHE A 170 12.80 1.54 -3.05
N ARG A 171 13.92 2.19 -2.71
CA ARG A 171 15.14 1.52 -2.25
C ARG A 171 15.73 2.27 -1.07
N ASN A 172 16.12 1.55 -0.03
CA ASN A 172 16.94 2.08 1.03
C ASN A 172 18.42 1.73 0.77
N PRO A 173 19.25 2.66 0.31
CA PRO A 173 20.67 2.40 0.04
C PRO A 173 21.52 2.41 1.31
N GLY A 174 20.96 2.85 2.45
CA GLY A 174 21.66 3.03 3.72
C GLY A 174 21.89 1.72 4.49
N ALA A 175 22.72 1.79 5.51
CA ALA A 175 23.02 0.69 6.44
C ALA A 175 22.03 0.60 7.61
N LEU A 176 21.17 1.59 7.79
CA LEU A 176 20.13 1.66 8.83
C LEU A 176 18.75 1.71 8.19
N PRO A 177 17.69 1.29 8.92
CA PRO A 177 16.33 1.46 8.45
C PRO A 177 16.02 2.93 8.15
N ALA A 178 15.20 3.17 7.15
CA ALA A 178 14.64 4.47 6.83
C ALA A 178 13.18 4.54 7.28
N ARG A 179 12.70 5.73 7.66
CA ARG A 179 11.30 5.99 8.01
C ARG A 179 10.78 7.18 7.23
N TYR A 180 9.65 7.02 6.60
CA TYR A 180 9.02 8.08 5.80
C TYR A 180 7.50 8.06 5.91
N ALA A 181 6.89 9.22 5.69
CA ALA A 181 5.45 9.34 5.55
C ALA A 181 5.06 9.35 4.06
N VAL A 182 4.02 8.61 3.73
CA VAL A 182 3.32 8.71 2.45
C VAL A 182 2.01 9.43 2.69
N ILE A 183 1.84 10.59 2.07
CA ILE A 183 0.61 11.36 2.07
C ILE A 183 0.01 11.26 0.68
N LEU A 184 -1.19 10.72 0.58
CA LEU A 184 -1.84 10.54 -0.71
C LEU A 184 -3.28 11.07 -0.68
N THR A 185 -3.71 11.62 -1.82
CA THR A 185 -5.08 12.05 -2.03
C THR A 185 -5.76 11.09 -2.99
N LEU A 186 -6.92 10.58 -2.59
CA LEU A 186 -7.73 9.69 -3.41
C LEU A 186 -8.88 10.48 -4.06
N LYS A 187 -9.28 10.07 -5.27
CA LYS A 187 -10.54 10.54 -5.86
C LYS A 187 -11.69 10.10 -4.96
N ALA A 188 -12.59 11.02 -4.69
CA ALA A 188 -13.87 10.68 -4.08
C ALA A 188 -14.59 9.64 -4.95
N SER A 189 -15.15 8.64 -4.29
CA SER A 189 -15.94 7.57 -4.94
C SER A 189 -17.30 8.09 -5.34
#